data_21e9f24813e5dba270843a2dc3d9d704
#
_entry.id   21e9f24813e5dba270843a2dc3d9d704
#
_cell.length_a   1.000
_cell.length_b   1.000
_cell.length_c   1.000
_cell.angle_alpha   90.00
_cell.angle_beta   90.00
_cell.angle_gamma   90.00
#
_symmetry.space_group_name_H-M   'P 1'
#
loop_
_entity.id
_entity.type
_entity.pdbx_description
1 polymer ?
#
loop_
_entity_poly.entity_id
_entity_poly.type
_entity_poly.pdbx_seq_one_letter_code
_entity_poly.pdbx_strand_id
1 'polypeptide(L)'
;AAAVVVTLIVAFGASDHLLYTAKRLPYVYKYTVVYLAVWIPLALWSLALGGVLRLRRDPEGLVWWKRVLWAVGSALVYAVAGLLGFGTRWVSTYFGEVDADEVVFTLTTGRTNSTSEVTSQVINYVVAPTVCAAAIGLVIGLWDMRLVLRSATGRDRVMPAKAVRRVAAVTGVLAVAATGTWFTRALPVKEILFPAAPSTFIEDNYVDPGSVQLSWPTQKRNLIQIFLESYENTFYSTVQGGGMPVDLMPDLAELTEESISFSSTELKGGFHQLPGATFTVGGLLAQTSGVALKSPVLATDIQQFNFPDFATVGDLLKEQGYTNEIMMAANADFGAKRDLFQDHGAFKIFDHVYATQNGYLPEDYSVWWGYEDDKMYEFAKQELTQLAAQGDPFYFILENADTHFPDGYLSEEVTERPHAEQLSNVVLHSQQQVTALVRWIQEQPFYDNTTIVITGDHLYMDDSYFERVGVSADYDRTVVNLIVTPAPGVTAEGPVTNRSFTSVDIFPTTLAAMGVGIKGDRLGLGTNMFSLSQTLAEELGVDTLSERLNDSSEFYNAHIKVKIVPSADEAQGTITG
;
A
#
# COMPACT_ATOMS: atom_id res chain seq x y z
N ALA A 1 -40.78 -28.53 -19.19
CA ALA A 1 -41.16 -27.13 -18.91
C ALA A 1 -40.75 -26.73 -17.48
N ALA A 2 -41.19 -27.44 -16.43
CA ALA A 2 -40.85 -27.06 -15.03
C ALA A 2 -39.33 -27.03 -14.75
N ALA A 3 -38.57 -28.02 -15.22
CA ALA A 3 -37.10 -28.04 -15.06
C ALA A 3 -36.40 -26.85 -15.75
N VAL A 4 -36.89 -26.42 -16.91
CA VAL A 4 -36.37 -25.27 -17.63
C VAL A 4 -36.63 -23.97 -16.83
N VAL A 5 -37.83 -23.83 -16.27
CA VAL A 5 -38.20 -22.66 -15.45
C VAL A 5 -37.34 -22.57 -14.20
N VAL A 6 -37.19 -23.71 -13.46
CA VAL A 6 -36.30 -23.77 -12.28
C VAL A 6 -34.86 -23.46 -12.64
N THR A 7 -34.35 -24.01 -13.75
CA THR A 7 -32.98 -23.71 -14.23
C THR A 7 -32.81 -22.24 -14.55
N LEU A 8 -33.76 -21.58 -15.18
CA LEU A 8 -33.72 -20.15 -15.48
C LEU A 8 -33.77 -19.29 -14.22
N ILE A 9 -34.61 -19.63 -13.24
CA ILE A 9 -34.70 -18.93 -11.96
C ILE A 9 -33.35 -18.99 -11.21
N VAL A 10 -32.75 -20.18 -11.14
CA VAL A 10 -31.43 -20.37 -10.51
C VAL A 10 -30.34 -19.61 -11.29
N ALA A 11 -30.41 -19.62 -12.62
CA ALA A 11 -29.46 -18.88 -13.47
C ALA A 11 -29.51 -17.36 -13.23
N PHE A 12 -30.73 -16.81 -13.21
CA PHE A 12 -30.87 -15.36 -12.96
C PHE A 12 -30.45 -14.98 -11.56
N GLY A 13 -30.86 -15.73 -10.53
CA GLY A 13 -30.44 -15.46 -9.15
C GLY A 13 -28.91 -15.56 -8.95
N ALA A 14 -28.28 -16.59 -9.53
CA ALA A 14 -26.83 -16.72 -9.48
C ALA A 14 -26.11 -15.62 -10.28
N SER A 15 -26.68 -15.21 -11.41
CA SER A 15 -26.14 -14.11 -12.22
C SER A 15 -26.22 -12.78 -11.48
N ASP A 16 -27.36 -12.49 -10.85
CA ASP A 16 -27.53 -11.27 -10.06
C ASP A 16 -26.56 -11.23 -8.86
N HIS A 17 -26.40 -12.35 -8.17
CA HIS A 17 -25.46 -12.45 -7.05
C HIS A 17 -24.01 -12.25 -7.50
N LEU A 18 -23.60 -12.87 -8.61
CA LEU A 18 -22.26 -12.69 -9.17
C LEU A 18 -22.03 -11.27 -9.71
N LEU A 19 -23.03 -10.66 -10.32
CA LEU A 19 -22.97 -9.26 -10.77
C LEU A 19 -22.89 -8.30 -9.59
N TYR A 20 -23.59 -8.59 -8.50
CA TYR A 20 -23.52 -7.83 -7.26
C TYR A 20 -22.15 -7.93 -6.60
N THR A 21 -21.62 -9.14 -6.44
CA THR A 21 -20.29 -9.38 -5.86
C THR A 21 -19.15 -8.89 -6.76
N ALA A 22 -19.36 -8.81 -8.07
CA ALA A 22 -18.38 -8.33 -9.05
C ALA A 22 -18.53 -6.83 -9.37
N LYS A 23 -19.07 -6.02 -8.46
CA LYS A 23 -19.30 -4.58 -8.68
C LYS A 23 -18.06 -3.81 -9.19
N ARG A 24 -16.87 -4.22 -8.74
CA ARG A 24 -15.57 -3.59 -9.07
C ARG A 24 -14.96 -4.04 -10.39
N LEU A 25 -15.56 -5.00 -11.11
CA LEU A 25 -15.03 -5.43 -12.39
C LEU A 25 -15.60 -4.58 -13.55
N PRO A 26 -14.79 -4.22 -14.56
CA PRO A 26 -15.29 -3.63 -15.80
C PRO A 26 -16.43 -4.45 -16.40
N TYR A 27 -17.39 -3.79 -17.03
CA TYR A 27 -18.62 -4.44 -17.55
C TYR A 27 -18.33 -5.69 -18.36
N VAL A 28 -17.34 -5.65 -19.26
CA VAL A 28 -16.95 -6.80 -20.11
C VAL A 28 -16.56 -8.02 -19.27
N TYR A 29 -15.79 -7.82 -18.22
CA TYR A 29 -15.34 -8.91 -17.34
C TYR A 29 -16.47 -9.46 -16.47
N LYS A 30 -17.34 -8.60 -15.94
CA LYS A 30 -18.54 -9.03 -15.17
C LYS A 30 -19.40 -9.99 -15.98
N TYR A 31 -19.79 -9.59 -17.18
CA TYR A 31 -20.64 -10.42 -18.04
C TYR A 31 -19.90 -11.67 -18.53
N THR A 32 -18.59 -11.58 -18.80
CA THR A 32 -17.79 -12.77 -19.16
C THR A 32 -17.77 -13.78 -18.03
N VAL A 33 -17.52 -13.36 -16.78
CA VAL A 33 -17.54 -14.27 -15.60
C VAL A 33 -18.90 -14.90 -15.42
N VAL A 34 -19.98 -14.12 -15.47
CA VAL A 34 -21.36 -14.64 -15.38
C VAL A 34 -21.65 -15.64 -16.50
N TYR A 35 -21.25 -15.32 -17.74
CA TYR A 35 -21.45 -16.20 -18.88
C TYR A 35 -20.71 -17.53 -18.71
N LEU A 36 -19.43 -17.49 -18.33
CA LEU A 36 -18.61 -18.69 -18.15
C LEU A 36 -19.03 -19.52 -16.92
N ALA A 37 -19.33 -18.87 -15.81
CA ALA A 37 -19.60 -19.54 -14.53
C ALA A 37 -21.05 -20.01 -14.38
N VAL A 38 -22.00 -19.38 -15.03
CA VAL A 38 -23.43 -19.68 -14.89
C VAL A 38 -24.03 -20.23 -16.18
N TRP A 39 -23.96 -19.47 -17.26
CA TRP A 39 -24.69 -19.80 -18.47
C TRP A 39 -24.11 -21.00 -19.24
N ILE A 40 -22.78 -21.16 -19.32
CA ILE A 40 -22.19 -22.34 -19.98
C ILE A 40 -22.49 -23.63 -19.21
N PRO A 41 -22.26 -23.75 -17.89
CA PRO A 41 -22.63 -24.94 -17.12
C PRO A 41 -24.13 -25.27 -17.22
N LEU A 42 -24.99 -24.26 -17.19
CA LEU A 42 -26.44 -24.47 -17.31
C LEU A 42 -26.88 -24.89 -18.73
N ALA A 43 -26.23 -24.34 -19.77
CA ALA A 43 -26.47 -24.82 -21.13
C ALA A 43 -26.04 -26.28 -21.29
N LEU A 44 -24.86 -26.67 -20.78
CA LEU A 44 -24.39 -28.05 -20.78
C LEU A 44 -25.35 -28.98 -19.97
N TRP A 45 -25.80 -28.49 -18.81
CA TRP A 45 -26.80 -29.20 -17.99
C TRP A 45 -28.13 -29.39 -18.74
N SER A 46 -28.64 -28.33 -19.38
CA SER A 46 -29.87 -28.39 -20.16
C SER A 46 -29.75 -29.33 -21.35
N LEU A 47 -28.59 -29.34 -22.04
CA LEU A 47 -28.30 -30.29 -23.11
C LEU A 47 -28.20 -31.74 -22.59
N ALA A 48 -27.73 -31.94 -21.37
CA ALA A 48 -27.69 -33.24 -20.72
C ALA A 48 -29.10 -33.71 -20.34
N LEU A 49 -29.92 -32.83 -19.72
CA LEU A 49 -31.31 -33.11 -19.39
C LEU A 49 -32.19 -33.40 -20.63
N GLY A 50 -31.92 -32.67 -21.72
CA GLY A 50 -32.57 -32.87 -23.01
C GLY A 50 -32.13 -34.15 -23.74
N GLY A 51 -31.16 -34.88 -23.19
CA GLY A 51 -30.59 -36.10 -23.80
C GLY A 51 -29.75 -35.85 -25.05
N VAL A 52 -29.44 -34.57 -25.35
CA VAL A 52 -28.56 -34.14 -26.46
C VAL A 52 -27.10 -34.40 -26.12
N LEU A 53 -26.69 -34.13 -24.88
CA LEU A 53 -25.36 -34.45 -24.35
C LEU A 53 -25.51 -35.70 -23.44
N ARG A 54 -24.74 -36.72 -23.75
CA ARG A 54 -24.70 -37.97 -22.95
C ARG A 54 -23.30 -38.29 -22.52
N LEU A 55 -23.17 -38.70 -21.27
CA LEU A 55 -21.91 -39.23 -20.73
C LEU A 55 -21.97 -40.76 -20.79
N ARG A 56 -20.99 -41.38 -21.43
CA ARG A 56 -20.85 -42.84 -21.45
C ARG A 56 -19.43 -43.19 -21.05
N ARG A 57 -19.29 -44.31 -20.33
CA ARG A 57 -17.94 -44.80 -19.99
C ARG A 57 -17.13 -45.08 -21.26
N ASP A 58 -15.85 -44.62 -21.27
CA ASP A 58 -14.97 -44.83 -22.41
C ASP A 58 -14.46 -46.27 -22.39
N PRO A 59 -14.69 -47.10 -23.44
CA PRO A 59 -14.19 -48.46 -23.48
C PRO A 59 -12.64 -48.52 -23.54
N GLU A 60 -11.99 -47.46 -24.01
CA GLU A 60 -10.54 -47.33 -24.03
C GLU A 60 -10.03 -46.59 -22.76
N GLY A 61 -10.70 -46.78 -21.62
CA GLY A 61 -10.34 -46.10 -20.36
C GLY A 61 -8.93 -46.44 -19.88
N LEU A 62 -8.29 -45.47 -19.23
CA LEU A 62 -6.98 -45.68 -18.65
C LEU A 62 -7.01 -46.66 -17.47
N VAL A 63 -5.96 -47.43 -17.26
CA VAL A 63 -5.75 -48.16 -16.01
C VAL A 63 -5.65 -47.21 -14.83
N TRP A 64 -6.05 -47.64 -13.64
CA TRP A 64 -6.27 -46.79 -12.48
C TRP A 64 -5.07 -45.89 -12.12
N TRP A 65 -3.84 -46.43 -12.13
CA TRP A 65 -2.66 -45.64 -11.76
C TRP A 65 -2.34 -44.52 -12.77
N LYS A 66 -2.61 -44.72 -14.07
CA LYS A 66 -2.47 -43.65 -15.08
C LYS A 66 -3.53 -42.56 -14.89
N ARG A 67 -4.73 -42.91 -14.43
CA ARG A 67 -5.75 -41.89 -14.06
C ARG A 67 -5.28 -41.07 -12.89
N VAL A 68 -4.72 -41.72 -11.85
CA VAL A 68 -4.18 -40.99 -10.67
C VAL A 68 -3.07 -40.03 -11.09
N LEU A 69 -2.13 -40.47 -11.97
CA LEU A 69 -1.08 -39.61 -12.49
C LEU A 69 -1.65 -38.40 -13.27
N TRP A 70 -2.66 -38.62 -14.12
CA TRP A 70 -3.34 -37.53 -14.84
C TRP A 70 -4.08 -36.60 -13.89
N ALA A 71 -4.71 -37.13 -12.87
CA ALA A 71 -5.43 -36.36 -11.88
C ALA A 71 -4.49 -35.44 -11.06
N VAL A 72 -3.40 -36.02 -10.55
CA VAL A 72 -2.40 -35.26 -9.78
C VAL A 72 -1.72 -34.23 -10.69
N GLY A 73 -1.29 -34.61 -11.89
CA GLY A 73 -0.66 -33.69 -12.84
C GLY A 73 -1.59 -32.54 -13.24
N SER A 74 -2.86 -32.83 -13.55
CA SER A 74 -3.84 -31.79 -13.86
C SER A 74 -4.12 -30.90 -12.66
N ALA A 75 -4.31 -31.48 -11.47
CA ALA A 75 -4.54 -30.70 -10.24
C ALA A 75 -3.39 -29.74 -9.97
N LEU A 76 -2.14 -30.19 -10.12
CA LEU A 76 -0.96 -29.34 -9.95
C LEU A 76 -0.90 -28.19 -10.97
N VAL A 77 -1.14 -28.49 -12.27
CA VAL A 77 -1.15 -27.46 -13.31
C VAL A 77 -2.19 -26.39 -13.05
N TYR A 78 -3.42 -26.79 -12.68
CA TYR A 78 -4.50 -25.85 -12.38
C TYR A 78 -4.26 -25.13 -11.05
N ALA A 79 -3.62 -25.79 -10.06
CA ALA A 79 -3.22 -25.12 -8.81
C ALA A 79 -2.18 -24.03 -9.06
N VAL A 80 -1.16 -24.31 -9.90
CA VAL A 80 -0.15 -23.31 -10.26
C VAL A 80 -0.78 -22.14 -11.01
N ALA A 81 -1.64 -22.41 -12.00
CA ALA A 81 -2.35 -21.35 -12.71
C ALA A 81 -3.25 -20.53 -11.77
N GLY A 82 -3.93 -21.20 -10.85
CA GLY A 82 -4.76 -20.54 -9.82
C GLY A 82 -3.94 -19.67 -8.89
N LEU A 83 -2.84 -20.20 -8.33
CA LEU A 83 -1.97 -19.47 -7.42
C LEU A 83 -1.38 -18.22 -8.10
N LEU A 84 -0.83 -18.38 -9.31
CA LEU A 84 -0.31 -17.25 -10.08
C LEU A 84 -1.40 -16.23 -10.41
N GLY A 85 -2.56 -16.67 -10.92
CA GLY A 85 -3.62 -15.77 -11.35
C GLY A 85 -4.35 -15.08 -10.19
N PHE A 86 -4.78 -15.83 -9.17
CA PHE A 86 -5.49 -15.26 -8.03
C PHE A 86 -4.55 -14.50 -7.09
N GLY A 87 -3.30 -14.97 -6.94
CA GLY A 87 -2.26 -14.27 -6.19
C GLY A 87 -1.93 -12.92 -6.80
N THR A 88 -1.62 -12.88 -8.11
CA THR A 88 -1.39 -11.62 -8.82
C THR A 88 -2.58 -10.68 -8.71
N ARG A 89 -3.79 -11.21 -8.94
CA ARG A 89 -5.00 -10.40 -8.80
C ARG A 89 -5.14 -9.80 -7.40
N TRP A 90 -4.90 -10.60 -6.36
CA TRP A 90 -5.00 -10.13 -4.98
C TRP A 90 -3.98 -9.02 -4.71
N VAL A 91 -2.72 -9.22 -5.07
CA VAL A 91 -1.68 -8.18 -4.90
C VAL A 91 -2.06 -6.92 -5.68
N SER A 92 -2.34 -7.02 -6.99
CA SER A 92 -2.70 -5.84 -7.79
C SER A 92 -3.98 -5.15 -7.35
N THR A 93 -4.90 -5.85 -6.65
CA THR A 93 -6.13 -5.24 -6.15
C THR A 93 -5.94 -4.57 -4.79
N TYR A 94 -5.06 -5.10 -3.94
CA TYR A 94 -4.90 -4.65 -2.56
C TYR A 94 -3.60 -3.88 -2.30
N PHE A 95 -2.64 -3.92 -3.22
CA PHE A 95 -1.36 -3.22 -3.09
C PHE A 95 -1.01 -2.37 -4.33
N GLY A 96 -1.87 -2.38 -5.37
CA GLY A 96 -1.64 -1.58 -6.58
C GLY A 96 -0.37 -1.97 -7.32
N GLU A 97 0.41 -0.97 -7.73
CA GLU A 97 1.74 -1.15 -8.27
C GLU A 97 2.76 -1.21 -7.12
N VAL A 98 3.30 -2.39 -6.88
CA VAL A 98 4.28 -2.66 -5.82
C VAL A 98 5.71 -2.66 -6.38
N ASP A 99 6.65 -2.05 -5.67
CA ASP A 99 8.07 -2.16 -5.97
C ASP A 99 8.71 -3.41 -5.31
N ALA A 100 9.97 -3.69 -5.66
CA ALA A 100 10.67 -4.88 -5.14
C ALA A 100 10.95 -4.78 -3.64
N ASP A 101 11.27 -3.61 -3.16
CA ASP A 101 11.58 -3.34 -1.75
C ASP A 101 10.32 -3.51 -0.89
N GLU A 102 9.16 -3.04 -1.36
CA GLU A 102 7.86 -3.24 -0.70
C GLU A 102 7.47 -4.71 -0.60
N VAL A 103 7.61 -5.48 -1.70
CA VAL A 103 7.31 -6.92 -1.71
C VAL A 103 8.20 -7.66 -0.72
N VAL A 104 9.51 -7.42 -0.75
CA VAL A 104 10.46 -8.06 0.17
C VAL A 104 10.19 -7.64 1.60
N PHE A 105 9.95 -6.36 1.86
CA PHE A 105 9.59 -5.84 3.18
C PHE A 105 8.33 -6.52 3.74
N THR A 106 7.25 -6.55 2.96
CA THR A 106 5.99 -7.18 3.38
C THR A 106 6.14 -8.67 3.67
N LEU A 107 6.93 -9.40 2.86
CA LEU A 107 7.19 -10.82 3.08
C LEU A 107 8.04 -11.08 4.33
N THR A 108 8.89 -10.14 4.72
CA THR A 108 9.78 -10.28 5.89
C THR A 108 9.12 -9.84 7.18
N THR A 109 8.33 -8.78 7.17
CA THR A 109 7.64 -8.21 8.34
C THR A 109 6.25 -8.82 8.57
N GLY A 110 5.53 -9.18 7.53
CA GLY A 110 4.16 -9.71 7.60
C GLY A 110 4.01 -11.05 8.33
N ARG A 111 5.11 -11.79 8.56
CA ARG A 111 5.07 -13.07 9.29
C ARG A 111 4.82 -12.91 10.79
N THR A 112 5.19 -11.78 11.37
CA THR A 112 5.06 -11.54 12.81
C THR A 112 3.74 -10.87 13.18
N ASN A 113 3.10 -10.15 12.26
CA ASN A 113 2.02 -9.21 12.59
C ASN A 113 0.86 -9.17 11.57
N SER A 114 0.63 -10.27 10.79
CA SER A 114 -0.53 -10.31 9.88
C SER A 114 -1.82 -10.19 10.69
N THR A 115 -2.58 -9.14 10.41
CA THR A 115 -3.92 -8.98 10.99
C THR A 115 -4.80 -10.15 10.56
N SER A 116 -5.78 -10.52 11.38
CA SER A 116 -6.77 -11.56 11.04
C SER A 116 -7.46 -11.27 9.69
N GLU A 117 -7.52 -10.01 9.30
CA GLU A 117 -8.12 -9.53 8.07
C GLU A 117 -7.29 -9.90 6.83
N VAL A 118 -5.99 -9.60 6.81
CA VAL A 118 -5.09 -9.99 5.70
C VAL A 118 -5.09 -11.52 5.52
N THR A 119 -5.03 -12.26 6.63
CA THR A 119 -5.12 -13.72 6.60
C THR A 119 -6.45 -14.19 5.99
N SER A 120 -7.56 -13.58 6.38
CA SER A 120 -8.90 -13.87 5.84
C SER A 120 -8.98 -13.56 4.34
N GLN A 121 -8.41 -12.43 3.91
CA GLN A 121 -8.36 -12.05 2.50
C GLN A 121 -7.56 -13.04 1.67
N VAL A 122 -6.35 -13.41 2.10
CA VAL A 122 -5.52 -14.43 1.42
C VAL A 122 -6.26 -15.76 1.30
N ILE A 123 -6.91 -16.21 2.38
CA ILE A 123 -7.70 -17.46 2.35
C ILE A 123 -8.83 -17.35 1.32
N ASN A 124 -9.60 -16.27 1.35
CA ASN A 124 -10.80 -16.13 0.53
C ASN A 124 -10.51 -15.83 -0.95
N TYR A 125 -9.50 -14.99 -1.22
CA TYR A 125 -9.22 -14.50 -2.59
C TYR A 125 -8.11 -15.26 -3.31
N VAL A 126 -7.23 -15.96 -2.59
CA VAL A 126 -6.12 -16.72 -3.19
C VAL A 126 -6.27 -18.23 -2.95
N VAL A 127 -6.31 -18.65 -1.67
CA VAL A 127 -6.27 -20.08 -1.33
C VAL A 127 -7.52 -20.83 -1.78
N ALA A 128 -8.70 -20.35 -1.39
CA ALA A 128 -9.95 -21.03 -1.71
C ALA A 128 -10.19 -21.17 -3.23
N PRO A 129 -10.07 -20.13 -4.07
CA PRO A 129 -10.21 -20.28 -5.51
C PRO A 129 -9.11 -21.13 -6.15
N THR A 130 -7.88 -21.12 -5.62
CA THR A 130 -6.80 -22.02 -6.07
C THR A 130 -7.13 -23.47 -5.76
N VAL A 131 -7.64 -23.78 -4.59
CA VAL A 131 -8.11 -25.12 -4.22
C VAL A 131 -9.27 -25.57 -5.15
N CYS A 132 -10.19 -24.68 -5.47
CA CYS A 132 -11.26 -24.96 -6.43
C CYS A 132 -10.70 -25.28 -7.83
N ALA A 133 -9.72 -24.50 -8.31
CA ALA A 133 -9.06 -24.76 -9.59
C ALA A 133 -8.34 -26.12 -9.58
N ALA A 134 -7.60 -26.45 -8.52
CA ALA A 134 -6.97 -27.75 -8.33
C ALA A 134 -7.98 -28.91 -8.33
N ALA A 135 -9.12 -28.74 -7.65
CA ALA A 135 -10.22 -29.73 -7.62
C ALA A 135 -10.81 -29.95 -9.01
N ILE A 136 -11.02 -28.89 -9.80
CA ILE A 136 -11.42 -28.99 -11.20
C ILE A 136 -10.38 -29.80 -12.00
N GLY A 137 -9.11 -29.48 -11.86
CA GLY A 137 -8.01 -30.23 -12.49
C GLY A 137 -8.02 -31.72 -12.12
N LEU A 138 -8.22 -32.03 -10.83
CA LEU A 138 -8.35 -33.40 -10.31
C LEU A 138 -9.49 -34.16 -10.98
N VAL A 139 -10.68 -33.57 -11.00
CA VAL A 139 -11.88 -34.17 -11.62
C VAL A 139 -11.66 -34.45 -13.11
N ILE A 140 -11.07 -33.48 -13.83
CA ILE A 140 -10.77 -33.64 -15.26
C ILE A 140 -9.71 -34.73 -15.48
N GLY A 141 -8.69 -34.78 -14.65
CA GLY A 141 -7.65 -35.82 -14.72
C GLY A 141 -8.19 -37.24 -14.47
N LEU A 142 -9.16 -37.38 -13.56
CA LEU A 142 -9.88 -38.62 -13.29
C LEU A 142 -10.92 -38.97 -14.38
N TRP A 143 -11.20 -38.02 -15.31
CA TRP A 143 -12.26 -38.15 -16.30
C TRP A 143 -12.07 -39.40 -17.18
N ASP A 144 -13.06 -40.32 -17.15
CA ASP A 144 -13.06 -41.57 -17.90
C ASP A 144 -14.35 -41.75 -18.72
N MET A 145 -15.01 -40.63 -18.99
CA MET A 145 -16.23 -40.62 -19.75
C MET A 145 -16.04 -39.99 -21.12
N ARG A 146 -16.63 -40.57 -22.15
CA ARG A 146 -16.77 -39.94 -23.46
C ARG A 146 -18.00 -39.05 -23.49
N LEU A 147 -17.87 -37.89 -24.11
CA LEU A 147 -18.99 -37.01 -24.39
C LEU A 147 -19.63 -37.40 -25.72
N VAL A 148 -20.91 -37.68 -25.70
CA VAL A 148 -21.69 -38.02 -26.91
C VAL A 148 -22.70 -36.93 -27.14
N LEU A 149 -22.53 -36.17 -28.23
CA LEU A 149 -23.46 -35.16 -28.70
C LEU A 149 -24.37 -35.81 -29.75
N ARG A 150 -25.64 -35.94 -29.40
CA ARG A 150 -26.63 -36.52 -30.30
C ARG A 150 -27.05 -35.50 -31.34
N SER A 151 -26.89 -35.86 -32.61
CA SER A 151 -27.33 -35.01 -33.70
C SER A 151 -28.77 -35.32 -34.09
N ALA A 152 -29.53 -34.27 -34.43
CA ALA A 152 -30.87 -34.42 -35.00
C ALA A 152 -30.84 -35.18 -36.34
N THR A 153 -29.71 -35.28 -36.99
CA THR A 153 -29.49 -35.99 -38.27
C THR A 153 -29.07 -37.44 -38.10
N GLY A 154 -29.07 -37.98 -36.83
CA GLY A 154 -28.75 -39.39 -36.54
C GLY A 154 -27.26 -39.73 -36.50
N ARG A 155 -26.36 -38.81 -36.76
CA ARG A 155 -24.92 -39.02 -36.60
C ARG A 155 -24.44 -38.40 -35.28
N ASP A 156 -24.21 -39.25 -34.27
CA ASP A 156 -23.66 -38.78 -32.97
C ASP A 156 -22.20 -38.36 -33.11
N ARG A 157 -21.84 -37.20 -32.56
CA ARG A 157 -20.43 -36.76 -32.41
C ARG A 157 -19.93 -37.25 -31.06
N VAL A 158 -18.81 -37.98 -31.08
CA VAL A 158 -18.23 -38.57 -29.86
C VAL A 158 -16.86 -37.97 -29.62
N MET A 159 -16.70 -37.38 -28.41
CA MET A 159 -15.41 -36.97 -27.91
C MET A 159 -14.92 -37.99 -26.87
N PRO A 160 -13.84 -38.76 -27.18
CA PRO A 160 -13.33 -39.77 -26.25
C PRO A 160 -12.70 -39.11 -25.00
N ALA A 161 -12.63 -39.83 -23.89
CA ALA A 161 -12.03 -39.33 -22.64
C ALA A 161 -10.58 -38.82 -22.81
N LYS A 162 -9.79 -39.46 -23.68
CA LYS A 162 -8.43 -39.00 -24.03
C LYS A 162 -8.40 -37.60 -24.65
N ALA A 163 -9.41 -37.24 -25.45
CA ALA A 163 -9.49 -35.93 -26.05
C ALA A 163 -9.86 -34.88 -25.01
N VAL A 164 -10.79 -35.16 -24.08
CA VAL A 164 -11.15 -34.29 -22.95
C VAL A 164 -9.90 -33.98 -22.11
N ARG A 165 -9.14 -35.02 -21.72
CA ARG A 165 -7.91 -34.85 -20.93
C ARG A 165 -6.84 -34.04 -21.68
N ARG A 166 -6.67 -34.25 -23.01
CA ARG A 166 -5.72 -33.46 -23.82
C ARG A 166 -6.11 -32.00 -23.91
N VAL A 167 -7.38 -31.72 -24.17
CA VAL A 167 -7.89 -30.34 -24.19
C VAL A 167 -7.65 -29.67 -22.83
N ALA A 168 -7.99 -30.35 -21.74
CA ALA A 168 -7.73 -29.82 -20.41
C ALA A 168 -6.24 -29.60 -20.10
N ALA A 169 -5.37 -30.51 -20.53
CA ALA A 169 -3.93 -30.30 -20.37
C ALA A 169 -3.41 -29.08 -21.15
N VAL A 170 -3.87 -28.91 -22.39
CA VAL A 170 -3.51 -27.75 -23.22
C VAL A 170 -4.05 -26.46 -22.60
N THR A 171 -5.33 -26.45 -22.18
CA THR A 171 -5.91 -25.25 -21.52
C THR A 171 -5.23 -24.94 -20.20
N GLY A 172 -4.85 -25.95 -19.42
CA GLY A 172 -4.09 -25.76 -18.19
C GLY A 172 -2.71 -25.17 -18.43
N VAL A 173 -1.96 -25.67 -19.42
CA VAL A 173 -0.66 -25.09 -19.81
C VAL A 173 -0.80 -23.65 -20.31
N LEU A 174 -1.81 -23.38 -21.13
CA LEU A 174 -2.10 -22.02 -21.60
C LEU A 174 -2.50 -21.09 -20.45
N ALA A 175 -3.24 -21.60 -19.47
CA ALA A 175 -3.59 -20.85 -18.26
C ALA A 175 -2.33 -20.51 -17.44
N VAL A 176 -1.42 -21.48 -17.22
CA VAL A 176 -0.14 -21.21 -16.54
C VAL A 176 0.69 -20.19 -17.31
N ALA A 177 0.77 -20.30 -18.64
CA ALA A 177 1.51 -19.34 -19.45
C ALA A 177 0.90 -17.92 -19.36
N ALA A 178 -0.42 -17.82 -19.45
CA ALA A 178 -1.12 -16.51 -19.36
C ALA A 178 -0.98 -15.89 -17.97
N THR A 179 -1.26 -16.66 -16.90
CA THR A 179 -1.15 -16.16 -15.53
C THR A 179 0.28 -15.91 -15.11
N GLY A 180 1.24 -16.72 -15.58
CA GLY A 180 2.68 -16.49 -15.39
C GLY A 180 3.17 -15.22 -16.08
N THR A 181 2.71 -14.96 -17.31
CA THR A 181 3.03 -13.71 -18.00
C THR A 181 2.42 -12.51 -17.29
N TRP A 182 1.20 -12.63 -16.77
CA TRP A 182 0.59 -11.57 -15.97
C TRP A 182 1.37 -11.36 -14.67
N PHE A 183 1.69 -12.41 -13.94
CA PHE A 183 2.49 -12.38 -12.70
C PHE A 183 3.82 -11.64 -12.89
N THR A 184 4.58 -11.96 -13.95
CA THR A 184 5.89 -11.33 -14.21
C THR A 184 5.79 -9.90 -14.75
N ARG A 185 4.61 -9.43 -15.15
CA ARG A 185 4.39 -8.03 -15.56
C ARG A 185 3.82 -7.17 -14.45
N ALA A 186 3.00 -7.76 -13.58
CA ALA A 186 2.35 -7.06 -12.49
C ALA A 186 3.19 -7.00 -11.21
N LEU A 187 4.20 -7.86 -11.08
CA LEU A 187 5.08 -7.90 -9.91
C LEU A 187 6.54 -7.73 -10.34
N PRO A 188 7.38 -7.10 -9.54
CA PRO A 188 8.79 -6.82 -9.82
C PRO A 188 9.67 -8.09 -9.68
N VAL A 189 9.25 -9.18 -10.36
CA VAL A 189 9.89 -10.50 -10.24
C VAL A 189 11.33 -10.49 -10.75
N LYS A 190 11.59 -9.70 -11.80
CA LYS A 190 12.93 -9.56 -12.38
C LYS A 190 13.87 -8.89 -11.39
N GLU A 191 13.43 -7.82 -10.76
CA GLU A 191 14.17 -7.03 -9.78
C GLU A 191 14.46 -7.86 -8.52
N ILE A 192 13.49 -8.67 -8.07
CA ILE A 192 13.66 -9.58 -6.92
C ILE A 192 14.65 -10.71 -7.22
N LEU A 193 14.58 -11.33 -8.42
CA LEU A 193 15.41 -12.50 -8.76
C LEU A 193 16.80 -12.12 -9.27
N PHE A 194 16.94 -10.95 -9.87
CA PHE A 194 18.17 -10.44 -10.48
C PHE A 194 18.44 -9.03 -9.95
N PRO A 195 19.03 -8.93 -8.75
CA PRO A 195 19.33 -7.63 -8.16
C PRO A 195 20.14 -6.78 -9.12
N ALA A 196 19.89 -5.48 -9.10
CA ALA A 196 20.57 -4.50 -9.94
C ALA A 196 22.09 -4.49 -9.68
N ALA A 197 22.85 -3.95 -10.60
CA ALA A 197 24.30 -3.84 -10.48
C ALA A 197 24.66 -3.01 -9.24
N PRO A 198 25.79 -3.30 -8.56
CA PRO A 198 26.30 -2.46 -7.48
C PRO A 198 26.55 -1.04 -7.98
N SER A 199 26.15 -0.04 -7.18
CA SER A 199 26.28 1.38 -7.47
C SER A 199 26.74 2.13 -6.22
N THR A 200 27.56 3.15 -6.41
CA THR A 200 27.95 4.09 -5.35
C THR A 200 27.02 5.30 -5.28
N PHE A 201 25.93 5.31 -6.06
CA PHE A 201 25.08 6.49 -6.20
C PHE A 201 24.58 7.04 -4.86
N ILE A 202 24.10 6.17 -3.95
CA ILE A 202 23.65 6.60 -2.61
C ILE A 202 24.84 7.14 -1.82
N GLU A 203 25.99 6.45 -1.80
CA GLU A 203 27.19 6.88 -1.11
C GLU A 203 27.70 8.26 -1.61
N ASP A 204 27.72 8.45 -2.93
CA ASP A 204 28.22 9.68 -3.56
C ASP A 204 27.33 10.91 -3.30
N ASN A 205 26.04 10.69 -3.03
CA ASN A 205 25.04 11.75 -2.87
C ASN A 205 24.52 11.91 -1.45
N TYR A 206 24.75 10.96 -0.56
CA TYR A 206 24.30 11.01 0.83
C TYR A 206 25.10 12.04 1.63
N VAL A 207 24.39 12.93 2.30
CA VAL A 207 24.96 13.92 3.21
C VAL A 207 24.59 13.55 4.64
N ASP A 208 25.56 13.02 5.39
CA ASP A 208 25.38 12.64 6.79
C ASP A 208 25.08 13.87 7.66
N PRO A 209 23.92 13.91 8.34
CA PRO A 209 23.58 15.00 9.26
C PRO A 209 24.61 15.23 10.37
N GLY A 210 25.30 14.17 10.82
CA GLY A 210 26.38 14.27 11.80
C GLY A 210 27.64 14.98 11.28
N SER A 211 27.82 15.04 9.96
CA SER A 211 28.94 15.70 9.31
C SER A 211 28.66 17.16 8.93
N VAL A 212 27.41 17.61 8.99
CA VAL A 212 26.95 18.95 8.59
C VAL A 212 26.83 19.86 9.81
N GLN A 213 27.25 21.11 9.66
CA GLN A 213 26.99 22.11 10.69
C GLN A 213 25.50 22.51 10.66
N LEU A 214 24.76 22.07 11.69
CA LEU A 214 23.37 22.48 11.94
C LEU A 214 23.37 23.66 12.92
N SER A 215 22.68 24.75 12.56
CA SER A 215 22.54 25.94 13.40
C SER A 215 21.12 25.98 13.97
N TRP A 216 20.97 25.57 15.22
CA TRP A 216 19.70 25.50 15.91
C TRP A 216 19.25 26.89 16.40
N PRO A 217 17.93 27.22 16.31
CA PRO A 217 17.42 28.45 16.87
C PRO A 217 17.55 28.46 18.41
N THR A 218 17.80 29.64 18.99
CA THR A 218 17.91 29.79 20.46
C THR A 218 16.61 29.39 21.15
N GLN A 219 15.46 29.77 20.58
CA GLN A 219 14.15 29.33 21.03
C GLN A 219 13.76 28.09 20.22
N LYS A 220 13.71 26.94 20.88
CA LYS A 220 13.29 25.70 20.27
C LYS A 220 11.78 25.71 20.02
N ARG A 221 11.36 25.37 18.81
CA ARG A 221 9.98 25.28 18.41
C ARG A 221 9.48 23.85 18.52
N ASN A 222 8.22 23.66 18.90
CA ASN A 222 7.59 22.35 18.73
C ASN A 222 7.47 22.00 17.25
N LEU A 223 7.51 20.72 16.94
CA LEU A 223 7.17 20.19 15.63
C LEU A 223 5.94 19.30 15.73
N ILE A 224 4.95 19.56 14.91
CA ILE A 224 3.83 18.65 14.64
C ILE A 224 3.93 18.26 13.19
N GLN A 225 4.15 16.98 12.94
CA GLN A 225 4.20 16.41 11.59
C GLN A 225 3.01 15.48 11.39
N ILE A 226 2.15 15.80 10.42
CA ILE A 226 0.95 15.04 10.12
C ILE A 226 1.18 14.32 8.79
N PHE A 227 1.22 13.00 8.85
CA PHE A 227 1.23 12.14 7.68
C PHE A 227 -0.19 11.72 7.36
N LEU A 228 -0.65 12.10 6.18
CA LEU A 228 -1.97 11.75 5.68
C LEU A 228 -1.84 10.51 4.79
N GLU A 229 -2.46 9.44 5.22
CA GLU A 229 -2.46 8.16 4.51
C GLU A 229 -2.95 8.32 3.07
N SER A 230 -2.09 8.02 2.10
CA SER A 230 -2.39 8.05 0.67
C SER A 230 -2.88 9.39 0.10
N TYR A 231 -2.49 10.53 0.69
CA TYR A 231 -2.93 11.85 0.24
C TYR A 231 -2.07 12.40 -0.90
N GLU A 232 -2.72 12.61 -2.02
CA GLU A 232 -2.10 13.10 -3.24
C GLU A 232 -2.83 14.29 -3.86
N ASN A 233 -2.10 15.09 -4.63
CA ASN A 233 -2.64 16.28 -5.29
C ASN A 233 -3.71 15.95 -6.34
N THR A 234 -3.79 14.72 -6.81
CA THR A 234 -4.84 14.25 -7.72
C THR A 234 -6.24 14.52 -7.17
N PHE A 235 -6.43 14.49 -5.83
CA PHE A 235 -7.72 14.73 -5.19
C PHE A 235 -8.20 16.19 -5.27
N TYR A 236 -7.34 17.15 -5.60
CA TYR A 236 -7.76 18.49 -5.97
C TYR A 236 -8.44 18.50 -7.34
N SER A 237 -9.26 19.53 -7.60
CA SER A 237 -9.85 19.70 -8.92
C SER A 237 -8.80 20.07 -9.98
N THR A 238 -9.10 19.76 -11.25
CA THR A 238 -8.26 20.15 -12.39
C THR A 238 -8.02 21.66 -12.51
N VAL A 239 -8.97 22.48 -12.01
CA VAL A 239 -8.82 23.95 -11.99
C VAL A 239 -7.72 24.39 -11.02
N GLN A 240 -7.48 23.60 -9.97
CA GLN A 240 -6.46 23.88 -8.97
C GLN A 240 -5.11 23.19 -9.26
N GLY A 241 -5.03 22.38 -10.30
CA GLY A 241 -3.83 21.60 -10.64
C GLY A 241 -3.94 20.11 -10.32
N GLY A 242 -5.05 19.68 -9.71
CA GLY A 242 -5.31 18.27 -9.45
C GLY A 242 -5.82 17.50 -10.66
N GLY A 243 -6.17 16.24 -10.46
CA GLY A 243 -6.69 15.35 -11.51
C GLY A 243 -8.21 15.18 -11.53
N MET A 244 -8.90 15.55 -10.42
CA MET A 244 -10.32 15.29 -10.24
C MET A 244 -11.21 16.29 -10.99
N PRO A 245 -12.38 15.86 -11.51
CA PRO A 245 -13.38 16.77 -12.08
C PRO A 245 -14.03 17.67 -11.00
N VAL A 246 -14.00 17.28 -9.75
CA VAL A 246 -14.48 18.03 -8.57
C VAL A 246 -13.43 18.03 -7.49
N ASP A 247 -13.40 19.08 -6.70
CA ASP A 247 -12.48 19.18 -5.57
C ASP A 247 -12.93 18.29 -4.40
N LEU A 248 -12.08 17.38 -3.97
CA LEU A 248 -12.33 16.54 -2.79
C LEU A 248 -11.67 17.09 -1.52
N MET A 249 -10.85 18.14 -1.64
CA MET A 249 -10.08 18.70 -0.53
C MET A 249 -10.27 20.22 -0.38
N PRO A 250 -11.52 20.76 -0.35
CA PRO A 250 -11.74 22.20 -0.39
C PRO A 250 -11.18 22.93 0.84
N ASP A 251 -11.32 22.38 2.07
CA ASP A 251 -10.85 23.05 3.28
C ASP A 251 -9.30 22.97 3.39
N LEU A 252 -8.71 21.87 2.94
CA LEU A 252 -7.25 21.74 2.82
C LEU A 252 -6.69 22.67 1.73
N ALA A 253 -7.45 22.90 0.66
CA ALA A 253 -7.09 23.87 -0.38
C ALA A 253 -7.04 25.30 0.18
N GLU A 254 -8.03 25.69 1.03
CA GLU A 254 -8.04 26.99 1.72
C GLU A 254 -6.84 27.11 2.67
N LEU A 255 -6.56 26.07 3.47
CA LEU A 255 -5.41 26.04 4.35
C LEU A 255 -4.08 26.18 3.58
N THR A 256 -4.00 25.61 2.37
CA THR A 256 -2.82 25.70 1.49
C THR A 256 -2.55 27.15 1.06
N GLU A 257 -3.57 27.96 0.79
CA GLU A 257 -3.41 29.38 0.43
C GLU A 257 -2.85 30.23 1.58
N GLU A 258 -3.03 29.79 2.84
CA GLU A 258 -2.52 30.45 4.04
C GLU A 258 -1.13 29.95 4.45
N SER A 259 -0.55 29.01 3.71
CA SER A 259 0.61 28.22 4.10
C SER A 259 1.68 28.23 3.01
N ILE A 260 2.81 27.58 3.27
CA ILE A 260 3.81 27.31 2.24
C ILE A 260 3.61 25.89 1.73
N SER A 261 3.38 25.75 0.42
CA SER A 261 3.35 24.48 -0.28
C SER A 261 4.31 24.54 -1.46
N PHE A 262 5.25 23.62 -1.51
CA PHE A 262 6.12 23.49 -2.68
C PHE A 262 5.41 22.66 -3.75
N SER A 263 5.53 23.09 -5.00
CA SER A 263 4.80 22.50 -6.11
C SER A 263 5.73 22.16 -7.29
N SER A 264 5.52 20.97 -7.86
CA SER A 264 6.16 20.56 -9.11
C SER A 264 5.58 21.26 -10.36
N THR A 265 4.43 21.92 -10.22
CA THR A 265 3.73 22.64 -11.29
C THR A 265 3.52 24.12 -10.95
N GLU A 266 2.89 24.88 -11.87
CA GLU A 266 2.50 26.28 -11.60
C GLU A 266 1.29 26.39 -10.64
N LEU A 267 0.50 25.31 -10.52
CA LEU A 267 -0.67 25.21 -9.65
C LEU A 267 -0.36 24.33 -8.44
N LYS A 268 -1.38 23.73 -7.84
CA LYS A 268 -1.18 22.76 -6.75
C LYS A 268 -0.54 21.48 -7.33
N GLY A 269 0.60 21.16 -6.84
CA GLY A 269 1.39 19.96 -7.10
C GLY A 269 2.10 19.56 -5.81
N GLY A 270 3.02 18.64 -5.88
CA GLY A 270 3.73 18.18 -4.69
C GLY A 270 5.03 17.48 -5.05
N PHE A 271 5.44 16.58 -4.16
CA PHE A 271 6.64 15.80 -4.40
C PHE A 271 6.32 14.46 -5.07
N HIS A 272 7.28 13.96 -5.85
CA HIS A 272 7.19 12.62 -6.43
C HIS A 272 7.65 11.59 -5.39
N GLN A 273 6.91 10.48 -5.29
CA GLN A 273 7.39 9.35 -4.50
C GLN A 273 8.56 8.65 -5.20
N LEU A 274 9.40 7.98 -4.42
CA LEU A 274 10.54 7.23 -4.90
C LEU A 274 10.32 5.72 -4.67
N PRO A 275 11.00 4.84 -5.42
CA PRO A 275 11.07 3.43 -5.08
C PRO A 275 11.49 3.24 -3.62
N GLY A 276 10.83 2.33 -2.90
CA GLY A 276 11.00 2.15 -1.47
C GLY A 276 10.31 3.19 -0.58
N ALA A 277 9.57 4.15 -1.18
CA ALA A 277 8.73 5.13 -0.48
C ALA A 277 7.29 5.13 -1.03
N THR A 278 6.83 4.00 -1.56
CA THR A 278 5.52 3.79 -2.21
C THR A 278 4.45 3.26 -1.25
N PHE A 279 4.81 3.05 0.01
CA PHE A 279 3.96 2.54 1.08
C PHE A 279 4.29 3.23 2.40
N THR A 280 3.38 3.20 3.37
CA THR A 280 3.41 4.03 4.58
C THR A 280 4.78 4.09 5.26
N VAL A 281 5.34 2.95 5.71
CA VAL A 281 6.60 2.98 6.47
C VAL A 281 7.78 3.42 5.61
N GLY A 282 7.78 3.12 4.31
CA GLY A 282 8.78 3.61 3.37
C GLY A 282 8.70 5.12 3.18
N GLY A 283 7.48 5.66 3.05
CA GLY A 283 7.22 7.09 2.98
C GLY A 283 7.63 7.83 4.25
N LEU A 284 7.28 7.27 5.42
CA LEU A 284 7.68 7.81 6.72
C LEU A 284 9.22 7.85 6.87
N LEU A 285 9.92 6.77 6.52
CA LEU A 285 11.38 6.73 6.58
C LEU A 285 11.99 7.77 5.63
N ALA A 286 11.56 7.79 4.36
CA ALA A 286 12.11 8.72 3.37
C ALA A 286 11.95 10.18 3.77
N GLN A 287 10.78 10.55 4.29
CA GLN A 287 10.48 11.92 4.70
C GLN A 287 11.10 12.33 6.03
N THR A 288 11.51 11.37 6.86
CA THR A 288 12.14 11.67 8.16
C THR A 288 13.66 11.49 8.18
N SER A 289 14.23 10.70 7.26
CA SER A 289 15.69 10.45 7.18
C SER A 289 16.35 10.96 5.89
N GLY A 290 15.55 11.31 4.88
CA GLY A 290 16.07 11.67 3.56
C GLY A 290 16.64 10.48 2.78
N VAL A 291 16.24 9.25 3.10
CA VAL A 291 16.69 8.02 2.41
C VAL A 291 15.52 7.08 2.19
N ALA A 292 15.30 6.64 0.94
CA ALA A 292 14.26 5.66 0.63
C ALA A 292 14.59 4.29 1.23
N LEU A 293 13.55 3.54 1.61
CA LEU A 293 13.72 2.21 2.17
C LEU A 293 14.20 1.23 1.10
N LYS A 294 15.26 0.48 1.40
CA LYS A 294 15.71 -0.64 0.57
C LYS A 294 15.73 -1.92 1.39
N SER A 295 15.11 -2.94 0.85
CA SER A 295 15.03 -4.26 1.48
C SER A 295 16.10 -5.19 0.86
N PRO A 296 17.00 -5.78 1.64
CA PRO A 296 18.01 -6.69 1.10
C PRO A 296 17.33 -7.96 0.58
N VAL A 297 17.34 -8.14 -0.74
CA VAL A 297 16.60 -9.21 -1.47
C VAL A 297 17.03 -10.64 -1.10
N LEU A 298 18.19 -10.84 -0.47
CA LEU A 298 18.74 -12.17 -0.20
C LEU A 298 19.47 -12.28 1.14
N ALA A 299 19.00 -11.61 2.18
CA ALA A 299 19.49 -11.95 3.53
C ALA A 299 19.05 -13.38 3.86
N THR A 300 19.98 -14.31 3.92
CA THR A 300 19.74 -15.74 4.18
C THR A 300 19.19 -16.03 5.58
N ASP A 301 19.19 -15.03 6.47
CA ASP A 301 18.63 -15.07 7.82
C ASP A 301 17.53 -14.01 7.98
N ILE A 302 16.41 -14.20 7.28
CA ILE A 302 15.21 -13.35 7.38
C ILE A 302 14.46 -13.67 8.68
N GLN A 303 15.07 -13.41 9.84
CA GLN A 303 14.36 -13.55 11.11
C GLN A 303 13.89 -12.21 11.68
N GLN A 304 14.49 -11.09 11.27
CA GLN A 304 14.07 -9.76 11.69
C GLN A 304 14.50 -8.72 10.65
N PHE A 305 13.55 -7.93 10.13
CA PHE A 305 13.86 -6.74 9.36
C PHE A 305 14.37 -5.66 10.32
N ASN A 306 15.47 -4.99 9.98
CA ASN A 306 15.98 -3.84 10.71
C ASN A 306 16.03 -2.65 9.77
N PHE A 307 15.58 -1.50 10.27
CA PHE A 307 15.75 -0.24 9.56
C PHE A 307 17.22 0.16 9.51
N PRO A 308 17.65 0.88 8.45
CA PRO A 308 19.00 1.40 8.37
C PRO A 308 19.21 2.47 9.44
N ASP A 309 20.41 2.58 9.99
CA ASP A 309 20.77 3.52 11.07
C ASP A 309 21.07 4.95 10.58
N PHE A 310 20.46 5.37 9.48
CA PHE A 310 20.52 6.76 9.04
C PHE A 310 19.78 7.67 10.02
N ALA A 311 20.40 8.81 10.36
CA ALA A 311 19.79 9.74 11.30
C ALA A 311 18.47 10.32 10.77
N THR A 312 17.46 10.34 11.63
CA THR A 312 16.13 10.88 11.33
C THR A 312 15.91 12.25 12.00
N VAL A 313 14.83 12.94 11.63
CA VAL A 313 14.32 14.11 12.38
C VAL A 313 14.18 13.76 13.86
N GLY A 314 13.64 12.56 14.18
CA GLY A 314 13.46 12.11 15.55
C GLY A 314 14.74 12.01 16.35
N ASP A 315 15.81 11.47 15.75
CA ASP A 315 17.13 11.37 16.38
C ASP A 315 17.70 12.76 16.66
N LEU A 316 17.72 13.64 15.65
CA LEU A 316 18.26 14.99 15.77
C LEU A 316 17.51 15.83 16.83
N LEU A 317 16.19 15.74 16.87
CA LEU A 317 15.38 16.45 17.86
C LEU A 317 15.55 15.86 19.26
N LYS A 318 15.68 14.52 19.38
CA LYS A 318 15.98 13.87 20.65
C LYS A 318 17.29 14.33 21.25
N GLU A 319 18.34 14.44 20.44
CA GLU A 319 19.64 15.02 20.86
C GLU A 319 19.50 16.48 21.32
N GLN A 320 18.56 17.20 20.79
CA GLN A 320 18.22 18.55 21.20
C GLN A 320 17.31 18.59 22.45
N GLY A 321 16.94 17.44 23.04
CA GLY A 321 16.13 17.37 24.27
C GLY A 321 14.63 17.50 24.01
N TYR A 322 14.14 17.15 22.82
CA TYR A 322 12.71 17.06 22.55
C TYR A 322 12.08 15.81 23.15
N THR A 323 10.83 15.93 23.54
CA THR A 323 9.97 14.77 23.79
C THR A 323 9.34 14.33 22.49
N ASN A 324 9.64 13.10 22.05
CA ASN A 324 9.13 12.54 20.80
C ASN A 324 7.95 11.62 21.08
N GLU A 325 6.83 11.84 20.36
CA GLU A 325 5.65 10.99 20.42
C GLU A 325 5.07 10.78 19.01
N ILE A 326 4.63 9.55 18.72
CA ILE A 326 3.86 9.24 17.51
C ILE A 326 2.52 8.63 17.88
N MET A 327 1.48 9.11 17.22
CA MET A 327 0.11 8.59 17.30
C MET A 327 -0.32 8.00 15.96
N MET A 328 -0.89 6.80 16.01
CA MET A 328 -1.46 6.11 14.86
C MET A 328 -2.66 5.26 15.29
N ALA A 329 -3.64 5.12 14.40
CA ALA A 329 -4.84 4.33 14.69
C ALA A 329 -4.60 2.81 14.66
N ALA A 330 -3.64 2.34 13.87
CA ALA A 330 -3.27 0.95 13.72
C ALA A 330 -2.37 0.46 14.89
N ASN A 331 -2.19 -0.86 14.99
CA ASN A 331 -1.13 -1.44 15.81
C ASN A 331 0.24 -1.12 15.17
N ALA A 332 1.15 -0.50 15.91
CA ALA A 332 2.46 -0.07 15.44
C ALA A 332 3.38 -1.24 15.03
N ASP A 333 3.09 -2.46 15.48
CA ASP A 333 3.84 -3.65 15.05
C ASP A 333 3.57 -3.98 13.58
N PHE A 334 2.43 -3.56 13.04
CA PHE A 334 2.17 -3.68 11.61
C PHE A 334 3.10 -2.76 10.81
N GLY A 335 3.76 -3.33 9.79
CA GLY A 335 4.77 -2.63 9.01
C GLY A 335 6.02 -2.24 9.81
N ALA A 336 6.27 -2.88 10.97
CA ALA A 336 7.44 -2.63 11.83
C ALA A 336 7.61 -1.15 12.26
N LYS A 337 6.53 -0.35 12.26
CA LYS A 337 6.56 1.07 12.63
C LYS A 337 7.06 1.29 14.06
N ARG A 338 6.72 0.36 14.98
CA ARG A 338 7.25 0.39 16.35
C ARG A 338 8.77 0.37 16.37
N ASP A 339 9.39 -0.53 15.60
CA ASP A 339 10.85 -0.65 15.55
C ASP A 339 11.46 0.62 14.96
N LEU A 340 10.89 1.16 13.87
CA LEU A 340 11.34 2.41 13.26
C LEU A 340 11.41 3.54 14.29
N PHE A 341 10.31 3.83 14.97
CA PHE A 341 10.21 4.99 15.85
C PHE A 341 10.83 4.80 17.23
N GLN A 342 10.99 3.54 17.69
CA GLN A 342 11.75 3.26 18.91
C GLN A 342 13.25 3.31 18.68
N ASP A 343 13.74 2.79 17.57
CA ASP A 343 15.16 2.80 17.22
C ASP A 343 15.64 4.19 16.80
N HIS A 344 14.75 5.02 16.20
CA HIS A 344 15.02 6.36 15.70
C HIS A 344 14.27 7.45 16.47
N GLY A 345 14.93 8.01 17.49
CA GLY A 345 14.39 9.11 18.29
C GLY A 345 13.65 8.70 19.55
N ALA A 346 13.56 7.40 19.88
CA ALA A 346 12.96 6.85 21.09
C ALA A 346 11.55 7.44 21.37
N PHE A 347 10.67 7.34 20.38
CA PHE A 347 9.30 7.85 20.47
C PHE A 347 8.46 7.10 21.49
N LYS A 348 7.60 7.81 22.23
CA LYS A 348 6.42 7.23 22.86
C LYS A 348 5.46 6.82 21.74
N ILE A 349 5.01 5.57 21.74
CA ILE A 349 4.08 5.04 20.74
C ILE A 349 2.67 5.07 21.31
N PHE A 350 1.80 5.89 20.72
CA PHE A 350 0.36 5.88 20.96
C PHE A 350 -0.31 5.17 19.78
N ASP A 351 -0.50 3.88 19.90
CA ASP A 351 -1.15 3.02 18.91
C ASP A 351 -2.44 2.40 19.46
N HIS A 352 -3.11 1.55 18.69
CA HIS A 352 -4.31 0.83 19.12
C HIS A 352 -4.09 0.06 20.44
N VAL A 353 -2.91 -0.56 20.61
CA VAL A 353 -2.58 -1.31 21.83
C VAL A 353 -2.46 -0.38 23.03
N TYR A 354 -1.79 0.76 22.87
CA TYR A 354 -1.69 1.77 23.92
C TYR A 354 -3.06 2.33 24.28
N ALA A 355 -3.89 2.66 23.29
CA ALA A 355 -5.21 3.23 23.50
C ALA A 355 -6.14 2.30 24.29
N THR A 356 -6.12 0.99 24.00
CA THR A 356 -6.90 0.00 24.75
C THR A 356 -6.34 -0.25 26.15
N GLN A 357 -5.03 -0.39 26.31
CA GLN A 357 -4.40 -0.65 27.61
C GLN A 357 -4.51 0.51 28.59
N ASN A 358 -4.61 1.75 28.10
CA ASN A 358 -4.71 2.95 28.92
C ASN A 358 -6.14 3.51 29.05
N GLY A 359 -7.14 2.76 28.57
CA GLY A 359 -8.55 3.07 28.78
C GLY A 359 -9.13 4.17 27.89
N TYR A 360 -8.43 4.56 26.80
CA TYR A 360 -8.99 5.43 25.76
C TYR A 360 -10.05 4.70 24.93
N LEU A 361 -9.88 3.38 24.78
CA LEU A 361 -10.80 2.49 24.05
C LEU A 361 -11.16 1.27 24.90
N PRO A 362 -12.35 0.67 24.72
CA PRO A 362 -12.67 -0.65 25.28
C PRO A 362 -11.65 -1.73 24.82
N GLU A 363 -11.44 -2.78 25.62
CA GLU A 363 -10.48 -3.84 25.33
C GLU A 363 -10.72 -4.58 24.01
N ASP A 364 -11.98 -4.71 23.60
CA ASP A 364 -12.41 -5.40 22.38
C ASP A 364 -12.73 -4.44 21.23
N TYR A 365 -12.42 -3.15 21.37
CA TYR A 365 -12.67 -2.17 20.34
C TYR A 365 -11.70 -2.37 19.17
N SER A 366 -12.26 -2.58 17.97
CA SER A 366 -11.50 -2.67 16.73
C SER A 366 -12.38 -2.25 15.56
N VAL A 367 -11.98 -1.18 14.91
CA VAL A 367 -12.62 -0.63 13.71
C VAL A 367 -11.54 -0.40 12.67
N TRP A 368 -11.76 -0.85 11.44
CA TRP A 368 -10.84 -0.70 10.32
C TRP A 368 -9.44 -1.27 10.67
N TRP A 369 -8.40 -0.48 10.63
CA TRP A 369 -7.02 -0.90 10.97
C TRP A 369 -6.72 -0.87 12.49
N GLY A 370 -7.67 -0.47 13.32
CA GLY A 370 -7.51 -0.38 14.77
C GLY A 370 -8.64 0.45 15.38
N TYR A 371 -8.64 1.77 15.16
CA TYR A 371 -9.74 2.66 15.46
C TYR A 371 -9.80 3.78 14.40
N GLU A 372 -10.97 4.39 14.24
CA GLU A 372 -11.25 5.40 13.23
C GLU A 372 -10.58 6.75 13.54
N ASP A 373 -10.33 7.53 12.50
CA ASP A 373 -9.68 8.83 12.57
C ASP A 373 -10.45 9.84 13.43
N ASP A 374 -11.79 9.76 13.52
CA ASP A 374 -12.61 10.60 14.39
C ASP A 374 -12.10 10.56 15.84
N LYS A 375 -11.85 9.36 16.38
CA LYS A 375 -11.29 9.19 17.73
C LYS A 375 -9.83 9.61 17.80
N MET A 376 -9.07 9.31 16.77
CA MET A 376 -7.63 9.64 16.74
C MET A 376 -7.43 11.15 16.87
N TYR A 377 -8.18 11.98 16.14
CA TYR A 377 -8.06 13.42 16.22
C TYR A 377 -8.47 13.96 17.60
N GLU A 378 -9.45 13.35 18.25
CA GLU A 378 -9.80 13.72 19.64
C GLU A 378 -8.72 13.32 20.65
N PHE A 379 -8.08 12.17 20.49
CA PHE A 379 -6.95 11.77 21.32
C PHE A 379 -5.73 12.64 21.05
N ALA A 380 -5.48 13.02 19.80
CA ALA A 380 -4.40 13.94 19.45
C ALA A 380 -4.52 15.30 20.15
N LYS A 381 -5.72 15.87 20.27
CA LYS A 381 -5.96 17.10 21.04
C LYS A 381 -5.60 16.93 22.52
N GLN A 382 -5.92 15.78 23.11
CA GLN A 382 -5.60 15.48 24.50
C GLN A 382 -4.08 15.34 24.70
N GLU A 383 -3.39 14.57 23.85
CA GLU A 383 -1.94 14.34 23.95
C GLU A 383 -1.15 15.64 23.69
N LEU A 384 -1.53 16.42 22.66
CA LEU A 384 -0.90 17.73 22.39
C LEU A 384 -1.07 18.72 23.57
N THR A 385 -2.22 18.71 24.24
CA THR A 385 -2.44 19.51 25.44
C THR A 385 -1.53 19.06 26.58
N GLN A 386 -1.34 17.75 26.77
CA GLN A 386 -0.47 17.18 27.79
C GLN A 386 1.01 17.49 27.49
N LEU A 387 1.45 17.30 26.23
CA LEU A 387 2.82 17.62 25.82
C LEU A 387 3.15 19.09 26.03
N ALA A 388 2.26 19.99 25.62
CA ALA A 388 2.44 21.42 25.81
C ALA A 388 2.51 21.83 27.29
N ALA A 389 1.77 21.15 28.17
CA ALA A 389 1.76 21.40 29.62
C ALA A 389 3.06 20.98 30.32
N GLN A 390 3.89 20.11 29.71
CA GLN A 390 5.19 19.71 30.24
C GLN A 390 6.24 20.83 30.17
N GLY A 391 6.08 21.75 29.21
CA GLY A 391 6.97 22.91 29.03
C GLY A 391 8.26 22.62 28.28
N ASP A 392 8.58 21.38 27.98
CA ASP A 392 9.67 20.99 27.11
C ASP A 392 9.26 21.05 25.63
N PRO A 393 10.19 21.30 24.69
CA PRO A 393 9.86 21.22 23.28
C PRO A 393 9.50 19.78 22.90
N PHE A 394 8.51 19.61 22.01
CA PHE A 394 8.06 18.29 21.60
C PHE A 394 8.06 18.14 20.07
N TYR A 395 8.21 16.89 19.65
CA TYR A 395 7.96 16.42 18.30
C TYR A 395 6.82 15.41 18.34
N PHE A 396 5.69 15.78 17.74
CA PHE A 396 4.51 14.96 17.67
C PHE A 396 4.25 14.55 16.21
N ILE A 397 4.20 13.26 15.95
CA ILE A 397 3.79 12.69 14.66
C ILE A 397 2.37 12.18 14.80
N LEU A 398 1.53 12.48 13.80
CA LEU A 398 0.21 11.89 13.63
C LEU A 398 0.14 11.21 12.26
N GLU A 399 -0.29 9.94 12.23
CA GLU A 399 -0.52 9.15 11.03
C GLU A 399 -1.98 8.69 11.00
N ASN A 400 -2.80 9.25 10.09
CA ASN A 400 -4.18 8.84 9.95
C ASN A 400 -4.30 7.55 9.12
N ALA A 401 -5.49 6.91 9.10
CA ALA A 401 -5.66 5.60 8.48
C ALA A 401 -6.96 5.41 7.69
N ASP A 402 -7.96 6.28 7.85
CA ASP A 402 -9.28 6.06 7.25
C ASP A 402 -9.27 6.12 5.72
N THR A 403 -8.29 6.79 5.12
CA THR A 403 -8.09 6.86 3.68
C THR A 403 -7.35 5.65 3.09
N HIS A 404 -6.88 4.71 3.92
CA HIS A 404 -6.17 3.52 3.48
C HIS A 404 -7.05 2.66 2.54
N PHE A 405 -6.44 2.18 1.47
CA PHE A 405 -7.14 1.37 0.48
C PHE A 405 -7.51 -0.04 1.03
N PRO A 406 -8.43 -0.79 0.42
CA PRO A 406 -9.29 -0.36 -0.69
C PRO A 406 -10.48 0.49 -0.19
N ASP A 407 -10.83 1.54 -0.93
CA ASP A 407 -11.99 2.43 -0.74
C ASP A 407 -12.03 3.24 0.57
N GLY A 408 -11.07 3.09 1.49
CA GLY A 408 -11.07 3.74 2.78
C GLY A 408 -12.20 3.31 3.73
N TYR A 409 -12.16 3.80 4.96
CA TYR A 409 -13.23 3.66 5.94
C TYR A 409 -14.01 4.98 6.03
N LEU A 410 -15.31 4.92 5.84
CA LEU A 410 -16.18 6.08 6.03
C LEU A 410 -16.87 5.96 7.38
N SER A 411 -16.58 6.89 8.27
CA SER A 411 -17.18 6.96 9.60
C SER A 411 -18.72 6.86 9.55
N GLU A 412 -19.29 6.17 10.52
CA GLU A 412 -20.75 6.04 10.66
C GLU A 412 -21.43 7.39 10.97
N GLU A 413 -20.67 8.37 11.47
CA GLU A 413 -21.16 9.73 11.76
C GLU A 413 -21.38 10.54 10.47
N VAL A 414 -20.77 10.13 9.34
CA VAL A 414 -20.93 10.80 8.05
C VAL A 414 -22.26 10.41 7.39
N THR A 415 -23.22 11.32 7.46
CA THR A 415 -24.56 11.14 6.89
C THR A 415 -24.65 11.56 5.43
N GLU A 416 -23.86 12.54 5.01
CA GLU A 416 -23.83 13.05 3.64
C GLU A 416 -22.76 12.34 2.81
N ARG A 417 -23.19 11.73 1.70
CA ARG A 417 -22.33 10.97 0.78
C ARG A 417 -22.55 11.48 -0.64
N PRO A 418 -22.00 12.66 -1.00
CA PRO A 418 -22.29 13.29 -2.28
C PRO A 418 -21.68 12.56 -3.49
N HIS A 419 -20.68 11.70 -3.26
CA HIS A 419 -19.97 10.99 -4.33
C HIS A 419 -20.38 9.52 -4.41
N ALA A 420 -20.35 8.97 -5.64
CA ALA A 420 -20.70 7.56 -5.89
C ALA A 420 -19.64 6.59 -5.38
N GLU A 421 -18.35 6.98 -5.48
CA GLU A 421 -17.23 6.19 -4.97
C GLU A 421 -17.02 6.49 -3.48
N GLN A 422 -16.83 5.43 -2.67
CA GLN A 422 -16.67 5.59 -1.22
C GLN A 422 -15.42 6.40 -0.89
N LEU A 423 -14.29 6.13 -1.53
CA LEU A 423 -13.05 6.85 -1.27
C LEU A 423 -13.22 8.36 -1.42
N SER A 424 -13.97 8.82 -2.44
CA SER A 424 -14.24 10.26 -2.61
C SER A 424 -14.91 10.89 -1.38
N ASN A 425 -15.82 10.17 -0.73
CA ASN A 425 -16.47 10.65 0.49
C ASN A 425 -15.54 10.56 1.71
N VAL A 426 -14.67 9.54 1.76
CA VAL A 426 -13.66 9.38 2.82
C VAL A 426 -12.64 10.51 2.75
N VAL A 427 -12.08 10.81 1.57
CA VAL A 427 -11.13 11.91 1.38
C VAL A 427 -11.77 13.25 1.75
N LEU A 428 -13.02 13.48 1.32
CA LEU A 428 -13.76 14.70 1.66
C LEU A 428 -13.96 14.85 3.19
N HIS A 429 -14.25 13.78 3.90
CA HIS A 429 -14.37 13.81 5.36
C HIS A 429 -13.01 13.98 6.05
N SER A 430 -12.03 13.20 5.66
CA SER A 430 -10.69 13.19 6.25
C SER A 430 -9.99 14.56 6.14
N GLN A 431 -10.12 15.26 4.99
CA GLN A 431 -9.55 16.59 4.83
C GLN A 431 -10.25 17.64 5.75
N GLN A 432 -11.53 17.46 6.04
CA GLN A 432 -12.24 18.29 7.02
C GLN A 432 -11.70 18.07 8.44
N GLN A 433 -11.45 16.82 8.81
CA GLN A 433 -10.93 16.45 10.11
C GLN A 433 -9.51 17.00 10.35
N VAL A 434 -8.59 16.81 9.40
CA VAL A 434 -7.23 17.34 9.55
C VAL A 434 -7.22 18.86 9.58
N THR A 435 -8.03 19.51 8.75
CA THR A 435 -8.14 20.98 8.74
C THR A 435 -8.72 21.47 10.08
N ALA A 436 -9.74 20.80 10.61
CA ALA A 436 -10.31 21.11 11.92
C ALA A 436 -9.29 20.95 13.07
N LEU A 437 -8.42 19.91 13.03
CA LEU A 437 -7.33 19.76 13.99
C LEU A 437 -6.34 20.91 13.88
N VAL A 438 -5.94 21.31 12.68
CA VAL A 438 -5.02 22.44 12.47
C VAL A 438 -5.63 23.74 12.99
N ARG A 439 -6.91 24.01 12.69
CA ARG A 439 -7.62 25.20 13.21
C ARG A 439 -7.69 25.18 14.74
N TRP A 440 -7.95 24.01 15.35
CA TRP A 440 -7.89 23.87 16.80
C TRP A 440 -6.48 24.15 17.36
N ILE A 441 -5.41 23.64 16.72
CA ILE A 441 -4.03 23.92 17.11
C ILE A 441 -3.74 25.42 17.04
N GLN A 442 -4.22 26.12 16.01
CA GLN A 442 -4.06 27.57 15.84
C GLN A 442 -4.67 28.41 17.00
N GLU A 443 -5.64 27.86 17.70
CA GLU A 443 -6.27 28.51 18.88
C GLU A 443 -5.53 28.20 20.20
N GLN A 444 -4.52 27.31 20.19
CA GLN A 444 -3.83 26.91 21.42
C GLN A 444 -2.69 27.84 21.79
N PRO A 445 -2.41 28.03 23.11
CA PRO A 445 -1.32 28.88 23.58
C PRO A 445 0.08 28.48 23.07
N PHE A 446 0.28 27.24 22.67
CA PHE A 446 1.55 26.74 22.17
C PHE A 446 1.76 26.98 20.67
N TYR A 447 0.73 27.44 19.94
CA TYR A 447 0.77 27.57 18.48
C TYR A 447 1.86 28.52 17.99
N ASP A 448 2.04 29.68 18.62
CA ASP A 448 3.04 30.66 18.21
C ASP A 448 4.47 30.09 18.19
N ASN A 449 4.73 29.06 19.00
CA ASN A 449 6.01 28.37 19.07
C ASN A 449 5.95 26.95 18.45
N THR A 450 5.11 26.72 17.46
CA THR A 450 4.93 25.43 16.81
C THR A 450 5.07 25.54 15.30
N THR A 451 5.79 24.62 14.71
CA THR A 451 5.84 24.39 13.26
C THR A 451 4.98 23.18 12.95
N ILE A 452 4.09 23.30 11.97
CA ILE A 452 3.22 22.21 11.52
C ILE A 452 3.62 21.87 10.07
N VAL A 453 3.94 20.61 9.82
CA VAL A 453 4.23 20.06 8.49
C VAL A 453 3.18 18.98 8.21
N ILE A 454 2.48 19.08 7.09
CA ILE A 454 1.47 18.12 6.65
C ILE A 454 1.92 17.56 5.30
N THR A 455 2.02 16.25 5.21
CA THR A 455 2.37 15.57 3.95
C THR A 455 1.50 14.33 3.76
N GLY A 456 1.23 13.96 2.50
CA GLY A 456 0.88 12.57 2.24
C GLY A 456 2.09 11.69 2.53
N ASP A 457 1.86 10.47 2.93
CA ASP A 457 2.94 9.48 3.10
C ASP A 457 3.38 8.89 1.75
N HIS A 458 2.43 8.54 0.89
CA HIS A 458 2.63 8.05 -0.48
C HIS A 458 1.38 8.29 -1.35
N LEU A 459 1.43 7.88 -2.62
CA LEU A 459 0.29 7.93 -3.54
C LEU A 459 -0.72 6.82 -3.20
N TYR A 460 -2.01 7.07 -3.49
CA TYR A 460 -3.06 6.05 -3.33
C TYR A 460 -2.82 4.87 -4.26
N MET A 461 -2.89 3.65 -3.73
CA MET A 461 -2.43 2.43 -4.39
C MET A 461 -3.41 1.85 -5.43
N ASP A 462 -4.70 2.26 -5.49
CA ASP A 462 -5.68 1.76 -6.46
C ASP A 462 -5.85 2.71 -7.65
N ASP A 463 -5.02 2.55 -8.67
CA ASP A 463 -5.12 3.33 -9.92
C ASP A 463 -6.48 3.19 -10.60
N SER A 464 -7.16 2.05 -10.41
CA SER A 464 -8.48 1.84 -10.99
C SER A 464 -9.56 2.77 -10.42
N TYR A 465 -9.36 3.31 -9.23
CA TYR A 465 -10.22 4.35 -8.67
C TYR A 465 -10.17 5.62 -9.54
N PHE A 466 -8.97 6.07 -9.89
CA PHE A 466 -8.79 7.28 -10.68
C PHE A 466 -9.37 7.14 -12.10
N GLU A 467 -9.23 5.95 -12.71
CA GLU A 467 -9.91 5.65 -13.98
C GLU A 467 -11.44 5.77 -13.85
N ARG A 468 -12.03 5.24 -12.75
CA ARG A 468 -13.48 5.27 -12.52
C ARG A 468 -14.03 6.68 -12.32
N VAL A 469 -13.25 7.58 -11.71
CA VAL A 469 -13.66 8.96 -11.46
C VAL A 469 -13.26 9.93 -12.56
N GLY A 470 -12.58 9.43 -13.60
CA GLY A 470 -12.31 10.19 -14.84
C GLY A 470 -11.03 11.02 -14.81
N VAL A 471 -10.07 10.67 -13.96
CA VAL A 471 -8.72 11.24 -14.00
C VAL A 471 -8.01 10.79 -15.28
N SER A 472 -7.29 11.70 -15.94
CA SER A 472 -6.49 11.37 -17.13
C SER A 472 -5.37 10.41 -16.79
N ALA A 473 -5.14 9.39 -17.63
CA ALA A 473 -4.00 8.50 -17.48
C ALA A 473 -2.63 9.19 -17.64
N ASP A 474 -2.60 10.37 -18.28
CA ASP A 474 -1.37 11.17 -18.44
C ASP A 474 -1.18 12.19 -17.30
N TYR A 475 -2.04 12.18 -16.26
CA TYR A 475 -1.89 13.08 -15.12
C TYR A 475 -0.69 12.63 -14.27
N ASP A 476 0.25 13.56 -14.04
CA ASP A 476 1.42 13.33 -13.20
C ASP A 476 1.03 13.42 -11.73
N ARG A 477 0.95 12.27 -11.06
CA ARG A 477 0.49 12.14 -9.69
C ARG A 477 1.60 12.49 -8.71
N THR A 478 1.32 13.38 -7.76
CA THR A 478 2.27 13.86 -6.77
C THR A 478 1.64 13.89 -5.38
N VAL A 479 2.46 13.69 -4.35
CA VAL A 479 2.04 13.64 -2.95
C VAL A 479 1.89 15.05 -2.38
N VAL A 480 0.85 15.28 -1.57
CA VAL A 480 0.57 16.58 -0.92
C VAL A 480 1.69 16.97 0.05
N ASN A 481 2.02 18.26 0.09
CA ASN A 481 2.89 18.85 1.10
C ASN A 481 2.42 20.25 1.51
N LEU A 482 2.56 20.56 2.79
CA LEU A 482 2.08 21.81 3.35
C LEU A 482 2.86 22.15 4.63
N ILE A 483 3.36 23.36 4.73
CA ILE A 483 4.02 23.91 5.94
C ILE A 483 3.17 25.07 6.43
N VAL A 484 2.37 24.84 7.49
CA VAL A 484 1.39 25.80 7.98
C VAL A 484 2.06 26.96 8.71
N THR A 485 3.04 26.66 9.57
CA THR A 485 3.67 27.69 10.41
C THR A 485 5.16 27.50 10.46
N PRO A 486 5.90 27.97 9.46
CA PRO A 486 7.36 27.98 9.54
C PRO A 486 7.84 28.91 10.67
N ALA A 487 9.08 28.73 11.12
CA ALA A 487 9.67 29.59 12.14
C ALA A 487 9.74 31.05 11.64
N PRO A 488 9.61 32.04 12.56
CA PRO A 488 9.68 33.44 12.18
C PRO A 488 10.94 33.76 11.39
N GLY A 489 10.79 34.39 10.22
CA GLY A 489 11.87 34.75 9.32
C GLY A 489 12.28 33.65 8.33
N VAL A 490 11.73 32.46 8.42
CA VAL A 490 11.92 31.42 7.40
C VAL A 490 11.00 31.72 6.21
N THR A 491 11.59 31.97 5.07
CA THR A 491 10.91 32.23 3.79
C THR A 491 11.67 31.53 2.70
N ALA A 492 10.98 31.10 1.65
CA ALA A 492 11.64 30.52 0.49
C ALA A 492 12.54 31.59 -0.20
N GLU A 493 13.79 31.24 -0.46
CA GLU A 493 14.73 32.11 -1.18
C GLU A 493 14.48 32.08 -2.69
N GLY A 494 13.80 31.05 -3.18
CA GLY A 494 13.46 30.82 -4.58
C GLY A 494 11.96 30.62 -4.81
N PRO A 495 11.60 30.18 -6.03
CA PRO A 495 10.21 29.86 -6.36
C PRO A 495 9.72 28.67 -5.53
N VAL A 496 8.45 28.72 -5.13
CA VAL A 496 7.77 27.60 -4.47
C VAL A 496 7.04 26.72 -5.47
N THR A 497 6.92 27.15 -6.72
CA THR A 497 6.27 26.43 -7.83
C THR A 497 7.28 26.03 -8.90
N ASN A 498 6.93 25.04 -9.73
CA ASN A 498 7.79 24.48 -10.78
C ASN A 498 9.14 23.97 -10.23
N ARG A 499 9.11 23.34 -9.04
CA ARG A 499 10.25 22.70 -8.38
C ARG A 499 10.08 21.18 -8.44
N SER A 500 11.01 20.49 -9.08
CA SER A 500 11.00 19.01 -9.07
C SER A 500 11.67 18.51 -7.79
N PHE A 501 10.94 17.82 -6.94
CA PHE A 501 11.42 17.31 -5.66
C PHE A 501 10.71 16.01 -5.28
N THR A 502 11.24 15.32 -4.29
CA THR A 502 10.80 13.97 -3.92
C THR A 502 10.63 13.82 -2.40
N SER A 503 10.16 12.66 -1.96
CA SER A 503 9.93 12.35 -0.53
C SER A 503 11.18 12.59 0.35
N VAL A 504 12.39 12.42 -0.18
CA VAL A 504 13.64 12.63 0.60
C VAL A 504 13.93 14.09 0.89
N ASP A 505 13.39 15.03 0.09
CA ASP A 505 13.60 16.47 0.27
C ASP A 505 12.81 17.03 1.46
N ILE A 506 11.79 16.29 1.93
CA ILE A 506 10.98 16.69 3.09
C ILE A 506 11.81 16.71 4.39
N PHE A 507 12.79 15.82 4.53
CA PHE A 507 13.65 15.77 5.72
C PHE A 507 14.38 17.11 6.01
N PRO A 508 15.27 17.60 5.13
CA PRO A 508 15.95 18.89 5.37
C PRO A 508 14.96 20.07 5.36
N THR A 509 13.89 19.98 4.57
CA THR A 509 12.86 21.04 4.49
C THR A 509 12.10 21.19 5.81
N THR A 510 11.77 20.08 6.48
CA THR A 510 11.14 20.09 7.81
C THR A 510 12.01 20.78 8.85
N LEU A 511 13.31 20.45 8.90
CA LEU A 511 14.23 21.10 9.82
C LEU A 511 14.41 22.60 9.51
N ALA A 512 14.50 22.96 8.22
CA ALA A 512 14.58 24.36 7.81
C ALA A 512 13.31 25.13 8.17
N ALA A 513 12.11 24.51 8.05
CA ALA A 513 10.85 25.09 8.48
C ALA A 513 10.84 25.41 9.98
N MET A 514 11.54 24.64 10.80
CA MET A 514 11.72 24.89 12.23
C MET A 514 12.74 26.01 12.54
N GLY A 515 13.41 26.54 11.52
CA GLY A 515 14.45 27.57 11.65
C GLY A 515 15.85 27.00 11.88
N VAL A 516 16.07 25.72 11.63
CA VAL A 516 17.42 25.11 11.67
C VAL A 516 18.18 25.51 10.40
N GLY A 517 19.29 26.20 10.57
CA GLY A 517 20.22 26.49 9.45
C GLY A 517 21.02 25.24 9.09
N ILE A 518 20.98 24.85 7.84
CA ILE A 518 21.67 23.67 7.30
C ILE A 518 22.79 24.15 6.38
N LYS A 519 24.05 23.93 6.76
CA LYS A 519 25.18 24.36 5.94
C LYS A 519 25.27 23.51 4.66
N GLY A 520 25.03 24.13 3.50
CA GLY A 520 25.02 23.44 2.20
C GLY A 520 23.68 22.87 1.79
N ASP A 521 22.61 23.16 2.56
CA ASP A 521 21.20 22.92 2.25
C ASP A 521 20.78 21.46 2.01
N ARG A 522 21.64 20.48 2.30
CA ARG A 522 21.37 19.06 2.04
C ARG A 522 21.56 18.20 3.28
N LEU A 523 20.66 17.23 3.48
CA LEU A 523 20.75 16.16 4.48
C LEU A 523 20.17 14.87 3.88
N GLY A 524 20.79 13.74 4.16
CA GLY A 524 20.42 12.51 3.46
C GLY A 524 20.66 12.65 1.95
N LEU A 525 19.73 12.25 1.16
CA LEU A 525 19.67 12.50 -0.28
C LEU A 525 18.87 13.78 -0.62
N GLY A 526 18.23 14.39 0.39
CA GLY A 526 17.30 15.50 0.20
C GLY A 526 17.97 16.87 0.23
N THR A 527 17.27 17.84 -0.36
CA THR A 527 17.63 19.26 -0.41
C THR A 527 16.55 20.09 0.28
N ASN A 528 16.97 21.09 1.04
CA ASN A 528 16.08 22.07 1.68
C ASN A 528 15.37 22.92 0.63
N MET A 529 14.06 22.76 0.50
CA MET A 529 13.22 23.45 -0.48
C MET A 529 13.11 24.96 -0.25
N PHE A 530 13.43 25.45 0.93
CA PHE A 530 13.50 26.90 1.21
C PHE A 530 14.73 27.55 0.55
N SER A 531 15.77 26.79 0.19
CA SER A 531 16.99 27.29 -0.42
C SER A 531 16.90 27.40 -1.95
N LEU A 532 17.93 28.00 -2.56
CA LEU A 532 18.11 28.02 -4.01
C LEU A 532 18.83 26.78 -4.55
N SER A 533 19.23 25.86 -3.68
CA SER A 533 19.95 24.65 -4.07
C SER A 533 19.05 23.72 -4.87
N GLN A 534 19.61 23.11 -5.91
CA GLN A 534 18.87 22.14 -6.73
C GLN A 534 18.70 20.81 -5.97
N THR A 535 17.55 20.19 -6.15
CA THR A 535 17.31 18.82 -5.69
C THR A 535 17.95 17.81 -6.65
N LEU A 536 18.10 16.55 -6.22
CA LEU A 536 18.54 15.48 -7.11
C LEU A 536 17.55 15.24 -8.26
N ALA A 537 16.26 15.48 -8.03
CA ALA A 537 15.25 15.39 -9.07
C ALA A 537 15.36 16.52 -10.11
N GLU A 538 15.76 17.71 -9.70
CA GLU A 538 16.05 18.83 -10.63
C GLU A 538 17.35 18.62 -11.42
N GLU A 539 18.34 17.96 -10.83
CA GLU A 539 19.62 17.68 -11.49
C GLU A 539 19.52 16.52 -12.50
N LEU A 540 18.77 15.46 -12.18
CA LEU A 540 18.79 14.19 -12.90
C LEU A 540 17.49 13.89 -13.65
N GLY A 541 16.39 14.49 -13.21
CA GLY A 541 15.03 14.06 -13.51
C GLY A 541 14.56 12.91 -12.60
N VAL A 542 13.25 12.89 -12.29
CA VAL A 542 12.64 11.92 -11.36
C VAL A 542 12.85 10.47 -11.81
N ASP A 543 12.68 10.19 -13.10
CA ASP A 543 12.83 8.84 -13.66
C ASP A 543 14.26 8.32 -13.50
N THR A 544 15.27 9.15 -13.84
CA THR A 544 16.68 8.77 -13.69
C THR A 544 17.05 8.58 -12.22
N LEU A 545 16.56 9.45 -11.33
CA LEU A 545 16.77 9.31 -9.89
C LEU A 545 16.19 7.99 -9.38
N SER A 546 14.96 7.66 -9.78
CA SER A 546 14.29 6.41 -9.43
C SER A 546 15.05 5.19 -9.93
N GLU A 547 15.54 5.22 -11.19
CA GLU A 547 16.38 4.14 -11.74
C GLU A 547 17.67 3.96 -10.93
N ARG A 548 18.34 5.06 -10.54
CA ARG A 548 19.58 5.00 -9.74
C ARG A 548 19.36 4.49 -8.32
N LEU A 549 18.22 4.81 -7.73
CA LEU A 549 17.87 4.33 -6.40
C LEU A 549 17.51 2.84 -6.40
N ASN A 550 17.09 2.27 -7.52
CA ASN A 550 16.88 0.82 -7.66
C ASN A 550 18.19 0.02 -7.70
N ASP A 551 19.33 0.64 -7.99
CA ASP A 551 20.62 -0.02 -7.97
C ASP A 551 20.97 -0.54 -6.55
N SER A 552 21.75 -1.62 -6.49
CA SER A 552 22.24 -2.17 -5.21
C SER A 552 23.32 -1.26 -4.60
N SER A 553 23.24 -0.99 -3.30
CA SER A 553 24.19 -0.13 -2.58
C SER A 553 24.83 -0.87 -1.40
N GLU A 554 26.14 -1.11 -1.46
CA GLU A 554 26.90 -1.65 -0.34
C GLU A 554 26.93 -0.66 0.84
N PHE A 555 27.00 0.63 0.54
CA PHE A 555 26.93 1.69 1.55
C PHE A 555 25.61 1.61 2.33
N TYR A 556 24.46 1.52 1.64
CA TYR A 556 23.16 1.38 2.30
C TYR A 556 23.10 0.12 3.14
N ASN A 557 23.52 -1.02 2.59
CA ASN A 557 23.50 -2.30 3.28
C ASN A 557 24.36 -2.32 4.55
N ALA A 558 25.47 -1.56 4.57
CA ALA A 558 26.31 -1.41 5.75
C ALA A 558 25.62 -0.68 6.92
N HIS A 559 24.60 0.14 6.62
CA HIS A 559 23.79 0.83 7.63
C HIS A 559 22.63 -0.02 8.18
N ILE A 560 22.36 -1.21 7.61
CA ILE A 560 21.38 -2.15 8.15
C ILE A 560 22.02 -2.95 9.27
N LYS A 561 21.75 -2.59 10.52
CA LYS A 561 22.26 -3.32 11.69
C LYS A 561 21.49 -4.62 11.89
N VAL A 562 22.19 -5.75 11.88
CA VAL A 562 21.60 -7.03 12.25
C VAL A 562 21.43 -7.09 13.77
N LYS A 563 20.20 -7.01 14.28
CA LYS A 563 19.92 -7.32 15.68
C LYS A 563 20.09 -8.85 15.88
N ILE A 564 21.17 -9.27 16.50
CA ILE A 564 21.34 -10.67 16.92
C ILE A 564 20.40 -10.89 18.11
N VAL A 565 19.25 -11.48 17.88
CA VAL A 565 18.40 -11.97 18.96
C VAL A 565 19.04 -13.24 19.49
N PRO A 566 19.47 -13.29 20.78
CA PRO A 566 19.97 -14.53 21.36
C PRO A 566 18.92 -15.62 21.21
N SER A 567 19.30 -16.80 20.74
CA SER A 567 18.38 -17.92 20.65
C SER A 567 17.77 -18.20 22.04
N ALA A 568 16.53 -18.66 22.09
CA ALA A 568 15.84 -18.97 23.37
C ALA A 568 16.63 -19.90 24.29
N ASP A 569 17.59 -20.66 23.74
CA ASP A 569 18.51 -21.53 24.49
C ASP A 569 19.65 -20.74 25.19
N GLU A 570 20.09 -19.61 24.64
CA GLU A 570 21.10 -18.74 25.27
C GLU A 570 20.54 -17.90 26.41
N ALA A 571 19.24 -17.53 26.34
CA ALA A 571 18.56 -16.78 27.38
C ALA A 571 18.31 -17.63 28.67
N GLN A 572 18.30 -18.97 28.58
CA GLN A 572 18.16 -19.86 29.74
C GLN A 572 19.50 -20.21 30.42
N GLY A 573 20.64 -19.92 29.78
CA GLY A 573 21.97 -20.22 30.33
C GLY A 573 22.49 -19.23 31.38
N THR A 574 21.84 -18.08 31.59
CA THR A 574 22.36 -17.00 32.45
C THR A 574 21.73 -16.97 33.87
N ILE A 575 20.87 -17.94 34.22
CA ILE A 575 20.21 -17.98 35.55
C ILE A 575 20.81 -19.04 36.50
N THR A 576 21.86 -19.76 36.10
CA THR A 576 22.56 -20.69 36.96
C THR A 576 24.06 -20.39 36.99
N GLY A 577 24.43 -19.41 37.80
CA GLY A 577 25.80 -19.09 38.14
C GLY A 577 25.86 -18.26 39.41
#